data_3eb136d473b06cdabc8ba394aeacf1ac
#
_entry.id   3eb136d473b06cdabc8ba394aeacf1ac
#
_cell.length_a   1.000
_cell.length_b   1.000
_cell.length_c   1.000
_cell.angle_alpha   90.00
_cell.angle_beta   90.00
_cell.angle_gamma   90.00
#
_symmetry.space_group_name_H-M   'P 1'
#
loop_
_entity.id
_entity.type
_entity.pdbx_description
1 polymer ?
#
loop_
_entity_poly.entity_id
_entity_poly.type
_entity_poly.pdbx_seq_one_letter_code
_entity_poly.pdbx_strand_id
1 'polypeptide(L)'
;MRVGILLAALALTVGNMPRASAAADTATKHKPPSILLVGASGMIGSRILKEAVARDHYVIAASRHPEKIASGPGIHPVKLDATDREAFIAEARHADVIVLATSPRGGGDPLAEAKAVSDAAIATARATHKRLVVVGGAGSLNYPDGRPVVDTLPAAYQGEARAMRNFLDTLKTTDINWTFFSPPFSIAPGTRTDKFRIGTTTLLTDDKGESRISAEDYADALVTELETPAHVRAQMTVAY
;
A
#
# COMPACT_ATOMS: atom_id res chain seq x y z
N MET A 1 -4.72 56.12 -79.11
CA MET A 1 -5.51 55.15 -78.31
C MET A 1 -4.66 54.69 -77.09
N ARG A 2 -4.96 55.23 -75.93
CA ARG A 2 -4.29 54.84 -74.68
C ARG A 2 -5.37 54.26 -73.76
N VAL A 3 -5.23 52.99 -73.43
CA VAL A 3 -6.13 52.28 -72.58
C VAL A 3 -5.54 52.42 -71.10
N GLY A 4 -6.30 53.05 -70.23
CA GLY A 4 -5.94 53.20 -68.85
C GLY A 4 -6.42 51.97 -68.07
N ILE A 5 -5.49 51.37 -67.26
CA ILE A 5 -5.80 50.29 -66.36
C ILE A 5 -6.06 50.91 -65.02
N LEU A 6 -7.26 50.67 -64.47
CA LEU A 6 -7.67 51.04 -63.10
C LEU A 6 -7.21 49.92 -62.13
N LEU A 7 -6.31 50.20 -61.18
CA LEU A 7 -5.99 49.32 -60.08
C LEU A 7 -6.95 49.61 -58.93
N ALA A 8 -7.77 48.64 -58.58
CA ALA A 8 -8.55 48.66 -57.35
C ALA A 8 -7.71 48.07 -56.20
N ALA A 9 -7.45 48.86 -55.19
CA ALA A 9 -6.79 48.40 -53.91
C ALA A 9 -7.83 47.80 -53.03
N LEU A 10 -7.67 46.50 -52.72
CA LEU A 10 -8.47 45.77 -51.75
C LEU A 10 -7.82 45.90 -50.37
N ALA A 11 -8.44 46.64 -49.47
CA ALA A 11 -7.99 46.73 -48.06
C ALA A 11 -8.44 45.50 -47.29
N LEU A 12 -7.47 44.64 -46.86
CA LEU A 12 -7.73 43.55 -45.91
C LEU A 12 -7.83 44.13 -44.49
N THR A 13 -9.01 44.08 -43.89
CA THR A 13 -9.21 44.29 -42.45
C THR A 13 -8.83 43.03 -41.70
N VAL A 14 -7.73 43.08 -40.96
CA VAL A 14 -7.32 42.01 -40.02
C VAL A 14 -8.26 42.10 -38.83
N GLY A 15 -9.24 41.19 -38.78
CA GLY A 15 -10.11 41.01 -37.62
C GLY A 15 -9.32 40.45 -36.44
N ASN A 16 -9.35 41.17 -35.32
CA ASN A 16 -8.77 40.78 -34.04
C ASN A 16 -9.64 39.66 -33.44
N MET A 17 -9.22 38.38 -33.60
CA MET A 17 -9.89 37.27 -32.93
C MET A 17 -9.53 37.30 -31.43
N PRO A 18 -10.51 37.22 -30.52
CA PRO A 18 -10.20 37.10 -29.10
C PRO A 18 -9.51 35.73 -28.85
N ARG A 19 -8.33 35.83 -28.27
CA ARG A 19 -7.53 34.68 -27.83
C ARG A 19 -8.36 33.93 -26.76
N ALA A 20 -8.83 32.74 -27.09
CA ALA A 20 -9.48 31.87 -26.11
C ALA A 20 -8.52 31.67 -24.92
N SER A 21 -8.91 32.21 -23.79
CA SER A 21 -8.24 31.94 -22.48
C SER A 21 -8.35 30.46 -22.26
N ALA A 22 -7.21 29.78 -22.26
CA ALA A 22 -7.12 28.38 -21.80
C ALA A 22 -7.67 28.33 -20.36
N ALA A 23 -8.84 27.74 -20.21
CA ALA A 23 -9.35 27.40 -18.89
C ALA A 23 -8.29 26.53 -18.22
N ALA A 24 -7.72 27.05 -17.14
CA ALA A 24 -6.87 26.26 -16.26
C ALA A 24 -7.69 25.06 -15.83
N ASP A 25 -7.25 23.88 -16.26
CA ASP A 25 -7.77 22.59 -15.83
C ASP A 25 -7.57 22.52 -14.31
N THR A 26 -8.60 22.89 -13.57
CA THR A 26 -8.67 22.66 -12.12
C THR A 26 -8.83 21.16 -11.97
N ALA A 27 -7.72 20.42 -12.05
CA ALA A 27 -7.66 19.04 -11.58
C ALA A 27 -8.21 19.06 -10.15
N THR A 28 -9.40 18.55 -9.97
CA THR A 28 -9.99 18.31 -8.66
C THR A 28 -8.99 17.43 -7.92
N LYS A 29 -8.24 18.02 -6.96
CA LYS A 29 -7.37 17.26 -6.07
C LYS A 29 -8.23 16.22 -5.38
N HIS A 30 -8.19 15.00 -5.87
CA HIS A 30 -8.85 13.87 -5.21
C HIS A 30 -8.24 13.78 -3.81
N LYS A 31 -9.09 13.88 -2.78
CA LYS A 31 -8.62 13.73 -1.39
C LYS A 31 -8.04 12.33 -1.26
N PRO A 32 -6.80 12.19 -0.74
CA PRO A 32 -6.22 10.88 -0.49
C PRO A 32 -7.15 10.01 0.37
N PRO A 33 -7.24 8.70 0.15
CA PRO A 33 -8.07 7.82 0.95
C PRO A 33 -7.65 7.83 2.42
N SER A 34 -8.62 7.84 3.34
CA SER A 34 -8.36 7.64 4.76
C SER A 34 -8.00 6.18 5.04
N ILE A 35 -7.05 5.96 5.95
CA ILE A 35 -6.44 4.65 6.19
C ILE A 35 -6.72 4.21 7.63
N LEU A 36 -7.25 3.01 7.83
CA LEU A 36 -7.12 2.30 9.10
C LEU A 36 -5.83 1.46 9.06
N LEU A 37 -4.80 1.91 9.76
CA LEU A 37 -3.50 1.23 9.85
C LEU A 37 -3.42 0.44 11.16
N VAL A 38 -3.61 -0.87 11.08
CA VAL A 38 -3.49 -1.78 12.23
C VAL A 38 -2.04 -2.25 12.37
N GLY A 39 -1.46 -2.06 13.54
CA GLY A 39 -0.04 -2.29 13.79
C GLY A 39 0.83 -1.03 13.57
N ALA A 40 0.25 0.16 13.69
CA ALA A 40 0.89 1.45 13.43
C ALA A 40 2.11 1.74 14.31
N SER A 41 2.24 1.12 15.49
CA SER A 41 3.40 1.27 16.39
C SER A 41 4.57 0.34 16.03
N GLY A 42 4.39 -0.59 15.08
CA GLY A 42 5.42 -1.55 14.66
C GLY A 42 6.52 -0.92 13.79
N MET A 43 7.59 -1.68 13.53
CA MET A 43 8.73 -1.21 12.72
C MET A 43 8.29 -0.80 11.31
N ILE A 44 7.53 -1.62 10.61
CA ILE A 44 7.00 -1.32 9.27
C ILE A 44 5.82 -0.34 9.40
N GLY A 45 4.87 -0.59 10.31
CA GLY A 45 3.67 0.23 10.47
C GLY A 45 3.97 1.69 10.75
N SER A 46 4.99 2.00 11.55
CA SER A 46 5.39 3.39 11.83
C SER A 46 5.97 4.11 10.60
N ARG A 47 6.59 3.39 9.65
CA ARG A 47 7.07 3.96 8.39
C ARG A 47 5.92 4.19 7.42
N ILE A 48 4.98 3.25 7.35
CA ILE A 48 3.73 3.43 6.58
C ILE A 48 2.95 4.63 7.11
N LEU A 49 2.81 4.76 8.44
CA LEU A 49 2.18 5.92 9.06
C LEU A 49 2.83 7.22 8.65
N LYS A 50 4.16 7.30 8.78
CA LYS A 50 4.94 8.50 8.44
C LYS A 50 4.80 8.86 6.95
N GLU A 51 4.90 7.88 6.07
CA GLU A 51 4.79 8.07 4.62
C GLU A 51 3.38 8.52 4.23
N ALA A 52 2.34 7.85 4.75
CA ALA A 52 0.95 8.19 4.47
C ALA A 52 0.61 9.64 4.89
N VAL A 53 1.02 10.04 6.10
CA VAL A 53 0.80 11.41 6.59
C VAL A 53 1.58 12.43 5.78
N ALA A 54 2.80 12.12 5.35
CA ALA A 54 3.59 13.00 4.48
C ALA A 54 2.94 13.23 3.10
N ARG A 55 2.00 12.34 2.70
CA ARG A 55 1.17 12.45 1.49
C ARG A 55 -0.27 12.88 1.76
N ASP A 56 -0.51 13.56 2.88
CA ASP A 56 -1.80 14.14 3.27
C ASP A 56 -2.94 13.12 3.51
N HIS A 57 -2.62 11.83 3.74
CA HIS A 57 -3.61 10.86 4.19
C HIS A 57 -4.00 11.12 5.65
N TYR A 58 -5.30 10.94 5.95
CA TYR A 58 -5.77 10.80 7.31
C TYR A 58 -5.64 9.34 7.76
N VAL A 59 -4.97 9.10 8.89
CA VAL A 59 -4.66 7.75 9.37
C VAL A 59 -5.25 7.52 10.76
N ILE A 60 -6.17 6.56 10.85
CA ILE A 60 -6.57 5.94 12.11
C ILE A 60 -5.48 4.92 12.46
N ALA A 61 -4.61 5.32 13.37
CA ALA A 61 -3.39 4.59 13.70
C ALA A 61 -3.66 3.62 14.86
N ALA A 62 -3.99 2.38 14.53
CA ALA A 62 -4.45 1.37 15.47
C ALA A 62 -3.29 0.52 16.02
N SER A 63 -3.27 0.34 17.33
CA SER A 63 -2.30 -0.51 18.05
C SER A 63 -2.88 -0.97 19.39
N ARG A 64 -2.40 -2.08 19.93
CA ARG A 64 -2.65 -2.48 21.34
C ARG A 64 -2.09 -1.46 22.34
N HIS A 65 -1.08 -0.68 21.89
CA HIS A 65 -0.34 0.32 22.67
C HIS A 65 -0.33 1.67 21.93
N PRO A 66 -1.47 2.38 21.83
CA PRO A 66 -1.56 3.64 21.09
C PRO A 66 -0.70 4.77 21.66
N GLU A 67 -0.34 4.68 22.94
CA GLU A 67 0.57 5.62 23.61
C GLU A 67 1.99 5.63 23.01
N LYS A 68 2.35 4.61 22.20
CA LYS A 68 3.61 4.53 21.46
C LYS A 68 3.55 5.20 20.08
N ILE A 69 2.38 5.67 19.67
CA ILE A 69 2.18 6.33 18.40
C ILE A 69 2.28 7.83 18.61
N ALA A 70 3.17 8.50 17.87
CA ALA A 70 3.26 9.94 17.92
C ALA A 70 1.94 10.57 17.42
N SER A 71 1.33 11.45 18.19
CA SER A 71 0.18 12.24 17.76
C SER A 71 0.62 13.41 16.90
N GLY A 72 -0.24 13.83 15.98
CA GLY A 72 0.02 14.96 15.08
C GLY A 72 -1.11 15.16 14.08
N PRO A 73 -1.00 16.20 13.24
CA PRO A 73 -1.97 16.41 12.17
C PRO A 73 -2.09 15.17 11.28
N GLY A 74 -3.32 14.79 10.95
CA GLY A 74 -3.60 13.60 10.13
C GLY A 74 -3.47 12.25 10.83
N ILE A 75 -3.10 12.20 12.12
CA ILE A 75 -2.93 10.97 12.90
C ILE A 75 -3.99 10.89 13.99
N HIS A 76 -4.75 9.81 14.01
CA HIS A 76 -5.71 9.51 15.07
C HIS A 76 -5.34 8.18 15.74
N PRO A 77 -4.60 8.19 16.86
CA PRO A 77 -4.24 6.97 17.57
C PRO A 77 -5.45 6.32 18.23
N VAL A 78 -5.63 5.00 18.03
CA VAL A 78 -6.70 4.23 18.64
C VAL A 78 -6.17 2.92 19.23
N LYS A 79 -6.79 2.48 20.33
CA LYS A 79 -6.51 1.17 20.91
C LYS A 79 -7.32 0.10 20.18
N LEU A 80 -6.63 -0.84 19.56
CA LEU A 80 -7.25 -1.95 18.86
C LEU A 80 -6.42 -3.23 19.02
N ASP A 81 -7.07 -4.31 19.43
CA ASP A 81 -6.58 -5.66 19.23
C ASP A 81 -7.10 -6.18 17.90
N ALA A 82 -6.20 -6.61 17.02
CA ALA A 82 -6.56 -7.08 15.68
C ALA A 82 -7.38 -8.38 15.68
N THR A 83 -7.49 -9.06 16.81
CA THR A 83 -8.34 -10.24 17.00
C THR A 83 -9.75 -9.90 17.47
N ASP A 84 -9.97 -8.68 17.98
CA ASP A 84 -11.30 -8.19 18.34
C ASP A 84 -12.04 -7.75 17.08
N ARG A 85 -12.82 -8.67 16.56
CA ARG A 85 -13.56 -8.48 15.31
C ARG A 85 -14.56 -7.32 15.36
N GLU A 86 -15.25 -7.15 16.49
CA GLU A 86 -16.28 -6.09 16.61
C GLU A 86 -15.63 -4.71 16.64
N ALA A 87 -14.60 -4.54 17.45
CA ALA A 87 -13.83 -3.31 17.51
C ALA A 87 -13.16 -3.02 16.15
N PHE A 88 -12.62 -4.03 15.46
CA PHE A 88 -12.00 -3.86 14.17
C PHE A 88 -13.01 -3.39 13.11
N ILE A 89 -14.21 -3.97 13.07
CA ILE A 89 -15.29 -3.52 12.17
C ILE A 89 -15.71 -2.08 12.49
N ALA A 90 -15.82 -1.73 13.77
CA ALA A 90 -16.20 -0.38 14.18
C ALA A 90 -15.20 0.67 13.66
N GLU A 91 -13.91 0.46 13.88
CA GLU A 91 -12.86 1.37 13.41
C GLU A 91 -12.77 1.42 11.87
N ALA A 92 -12.90 0.28 11.19
CA ALA A 92 -12.83 0.20 9.73
C ALA A 92 -13.94 0.99 9.00
N ARG A 93 -15.08 1.21 9.64
CA ARG A 93 -16.16 2.04 9.07
C ARG A 93 -15.75 3.49 8.84
N HIS A 94 -14.78 3.98 9.59
CA HIS A 94 -14.27 5.36 9.54
C HIS A 94 -13.13 5.56 8.54
N ALA A 95 -12.70 4.52 7.82
CA ALA A 95 -11.63 4.58 6.84
C ALA A 95 -12.10 4.14 5.45
N ASP A 96 -11.34 4.51 4.42
CA ASP A 96 -11.59 4.10 3.04
C ASP A 96 -10.87 2.78 2.71
N VAL A 97 -9.74 2.52 3.36
CA VAL A 97 -8.91 1.32 3.17
C VAL A 97 -8.34 0.82 4.49
N ILE A 98 -8.16 -0.49 4.60
CA ILE A 98 -7.58 -1.16 5.75
C ILE A 98 -6.16 -1.61 5.39
N VAL A 99 -5.17 -1.22 6.20
CA VAL A 99 -3.79 -1.71 6.12
C VAL A 99 -3.49 -2.52 7.37
N LEU A 100 -3.17 -3.80 7.21
CA LEU A 100 -2.80 -4.70 8.31
C LEU A 100 -1.29 -4.92 8.31
N ALA A 101 -0.59 -4.29 9.26
CA ALA A 101 0.87 -4.33 9.43
C ALA A 101 1.26 -5.04 10.73
N THR A 102 0.62 -6.19 11.01
CA THR A 102 0.91 -7.04 12.18
C THR A 102 1.69 -8.28 11.77
N SER A 103 2.42 -8.87 12.72
CA SER A 103 3.06 -10.17 12.53
C SER A 103 2.78 -11.05 13.77
N PRO A 104 2.73 -12.39 13.61
CA PRO A 104 2.45 -13.32 14.71
C PRO A 104 3.69 -13.54 15.57
N ARG A 105 4.04 -12.53 16.37
CA ARG A 105 5.22 -12.52 17.28
C ARG A 105 4.82 -12.25 18.72
N GLY A 106 3.60 -12.63 19.11
CA GLY A 106 3.09 -12.44 20.47
C GLY A 106 3.67 -13.40 21.51
N GLY A 107 4.48 -14.37 21.09
CA GLY A 107 5.10 -15.38 21.96
C GLY A 107 4.30 -16.68 22.12
N GLY A 108 3.15 -16.79 21.45
CA GLY A 108 2.34 -18.00 21.35
C GLY A 108 2.61 -18.82 20.09
N ASP A 109 1.62 -19.64 19.67
CA ASP A 109 1.67 -20.34 18.39
C ASP A 109 1.44 -19.35 17.22
N PRO A 110 2.44 -19.14 16.36
CA PRO A 110 2.31 -18.20 15.25
C PRO A 110 1.17 -18.52 14.28
N LEU A 111 0.84 -19.81 14.08
CA LEU A 111 -0.24 -20.23 13.20
C LEU A 111 -1.60 -19.85 13.79
N ALA A 112 -1.82 -20.11 15.07
CA ALA A 112 -3.06 -19.74 15.73
C ALA A 112 -3.23 -18.22 15.84
N GLU A 113 -2.17 -17.49 16.18
CA GLU A 113 -2.17 -16.03 16.26
C GLU A 113 -2.50 -15.39 14.88
N ALA A 114 -1.79 -15.79 13.83
CA ALA A 114 -2.06 -15.27 12.49
C ALA A 114 -3.46 -15.65 12.00
N LYS A 115 -3.95 -16.85 12.30
CA LYS A 115 -5.29 -17.28 11.93
C LYS A 115 -6.35 -16.38 12.58
N ALA A 116 -6.26 -16.11 13.86
CA ALA A 116 -7.22 -15.26 14.56
C ALA A 116 -7.27 -13.84 13.97
N VAL A 117 -6.10 -13.25 13.68
CA VAL A 117 -6.00 -11.92 13.05
C VAL A 117 -6.53 -11.95 11.62
N SER A 118 -6.18 -12.95 10.82
CA SER A 118 -6.65 -13.06 9.42
C SER A 118 -8.16 -13.24 9.34
N ASP A 119 -8.74 -14.07 10.19
CA ASP A 119 -10.19 -14.29 10.24
C ASP A 119 -10.93 -12.98 10.58
N ALA A 120 -10.43 -12.23 11.57
CA ALA A 120 -11.00 -10.94 11.95
C ALA A 120 -10.85 -9.89 10.81
N ALA A 121 -9.67 -9.80 10.19
CA ALA A 121 -9.42 -8.85 9.10
C ALA A 121 -10.27 -9.14 7.85
N ILE A 122 -10.38 -10.41 7.44
CA ILE A 122 -11.22 -10.83 6.31
C ILE A 122 -12.70 -10.55 6.61
N ALA A 123 -13.16 -10.88 7.81
CA ALA A 123 -14.53 -10.58 8.23
C ALA A 123 -14.82 -9.08 8.24
N THR A 124 -13.86 -8.26 8.70
CA THR A 124 -13.95 -6.81 8.70
C THR A 124 -14.02 -6.25 7.28
N ALA A 125 -13.12 -6.68 6.38
CA ALA A 125 -13.14 -6.24 4.98
C ALA A 125 -14.47 -6.60 4.29
N ARG A 126 -15.01 -7.80 4.57
CA ARG A 126 -16.31 -8.24 4.03
C ARG A 126 -17.46 -7.40 4.59
N ALA A 127 -17.52 -7.19 5.90
CA ALA A 127 -18.60 -6.44 6.56
C ALA A 127 -18.62 -4.95 6.19
N THR A 128 -17.49 -4.38 5.85
CA THR A 128 -17.33 -2.94 5.53
C THR A 128 -17.20 -2.67 4.04
N HIS A 129 -17.02 -3.70 3.21
CA HIS A 129 -16.70 -3.61 1.78
C HIS A 129 -15.42 -2.79 1.50
N LYS A 130 -14.50 -2.74 2.45
CA LYS A 130 -13.23 -2.00 2.31
C LYS A 130 -12.14 -2.91 1.75
N ARG A 131 -11.22 -2.32 0.98
CA ARG A 131 -10.00 -2.99 0.54
C ARG A 131 -9.11 -3.31 1.75
N LEU A 132 -8.56 -4.53 1.77
CA LEU A 132 -7.61 -4.99 2.77
C LEU A 132 -6.22 -5.12 2.14
N VAL A 133 -5.26 -4.32 2.59
CA VAL A 133 -3.85 -4.43 2.20
C VAL A 133 -3.08 -5.03 3.36
N VAL A 134 -2.46 -6.18 3.14
CA VAL A 134 -1.75 -6.94 4.17
C VAL A 134 -0.24 -6.83 3.97
N VAL A 135 0.46 -6.38 4.98
CA VAL A 135 1.91 -6.54 5.08
C VAL A 135 2.19 -8.01 5.35
N GLY A 136 2.70 -8.69 4.34
CA GLY A 136 2.96 -10.13 4.36
C GLY A 136 4.32 -10.51 4.96
N GLY A 137 4.81 -11.66 4.53
CA GLY A 137 6.13 -12.18 4.90
C GLY A 137 6.85 -12.75 3.68
N ALA A 138 8.19 -12.73 3.68
CA ALA A 138 9.03 -13.26 2.60
C ALA A 138 8.75 -14.75 2.30
N GLY A 139 8.36 -15.53 3.31
CA GLY A 139 8.01 -16.94 3.16
C GLY A 139 6.80 -17.21 2.27
N SER A 140 5.98 -16.19 1.95
CA SER A 140 4.87 -16.31 1.01
C SER A 140 5.30 -16.23 -0.46
N LEU A 141 6.56 -15.85 -0.73
CA LEU A 141 7.13 -15.81 -2.08
C LEU A 141 7.63 -17.19 -2.53
N ASN A 142 7.92 -17.30 -3.82
CA ASN A 142 8.61 -18.44 -4.41
C ASN A 142 9.95 -18.02 -5.01
N TYR A 143 10.89 -18.93 -5.09
CA TYR A 143 12.09 -18.75 -5.91
C TYR A 143 11.75 -18.74 -7.41
N PRO A 144 12.67 -18.28 -8.28
CA PRO A 144 12.45 -18.29 -9.73
C PRO A 144 12.15 -19.68 -10.32
N ASP A 145 12.62 -20.74 -9.67
CA ASP A 145 12.37 -22.13 -10.03
C ASP A 145 11.02 -22.69 -9.52
N GLY A 146 10.21 -21.84 -8.86
CA GLY A 146 8.90 -22.18 -8.34
C GLY A 146 8.88 -22.77 -6.93
N ARG A 147 10.03 -23.11 -6.33
CA ARG A 147 10.10 -23.64 -4.95
C ARG A 147 9.62 -22.58 -3.94
N PRO A 148 8.80 -22.97 -2.96
CA PRO A 148 8.37 -22.04 -1.91
C PRO A 148 9.55 -21.59 -1.04
N VAL A 149 9.66 -20.27 -0.79
CA VAL A 149 10.69 -19.71 0.09
C VAL A 149 10.58 -20.28 1.51
N VAL A 150 9.37 -20.47 2.01
CA VAL A 150 9.14 -20.99 3.37
C VAL A 150 9.84 -22.31 3.64
N ASP A 151 10.02 -23.16 2.64
CA ASP A 151 10.62 -24.48 2.82
C ASP A 151 12.16 -24.45 2.99
N THR A 152 12.77 -23.30 2.71
CA THR A 152 14.22 -23.09 2.81
C THR A 152 14.63 -22.27 4.04
N LEU A 153 13.67 -21.73 4.76
CA LEU A 153 13.96 -20.89 5.92
C LEU A 153 14.45 -21.72 7.12
N PRO A 154 15.34 -21.17 7.95
CA PRO A 154 15.71 -21.80 9.22
C PRO A 154 14.48 -22.07 10.09
N ALA A 155 14.50 -23.17 10.85
CA ALA A 155 13.37 -23.62 11.66
C ALA A 155 12.78 -22.52 12.57
N ALA A 156 13.62 -21.63 13.10
CA ALA A 156 13.20 -20.52 13.94
C ALA A 156 12.22 -19.54 13.25
N TYR A 157 12.24 -19.44 11.92
CA TYR A 157 11.38 -18.53 11.14
C TYR A 157 10.23 -19.23 10.42
N GLN A 158 10.25 -20.58 10.36
CA GLN A 158 9.27 -21.33 9.58
C GLN A 158 7.83 -21.17 10.11
N GLY A 159 7.64 -21.09 11.42
CA GLY A 159 6.33 -20.94 12.04
C GLY A 159 5.62 -19.66 11.54
N GLU A 160 6.30 -18.51 11.67
CA GLU A 160 5.79 -17.22 11.20
C GLU A 160 5.59 -17.23 9.67
N ALA A 161 6.57 -17.76 8.94
CA ALA A 161 6.53 -17.80 7.48
C ALA A 161 5.35 -18.63 6.94
N ARG A 162 5.11 -19.79 7.53
CA ARG A 162 3.95 -20.66 7.21
C ARG A 162 2.63 -19.97 7.57
N ALA A 163 2.57 -19.30 8.71
CA ALA A 163 1.40 -18.56 9.15
C ALA A 163 1.01 -17.47 8.14
N MET A 164 1.97 -16.68 7.67
CA MET A 164 1.74 -15.63 6.67
C MET A 164 1.42 -16.20 5.28
N ARG A 165 2.01 -17.33 4.90
CA ARG A 165 1.66 -18.04 3.67
C ARG A 165 0.23 -18.57 3.71
N ASN A 166 -0.18 -19.18 4.81
CA ASN A 166 -1.55 -19.65 5.02
C ASN A 166 -2.57 -18.50 4.95
N PHE A 167 -2.20 -17.33 5.48
CA PHE A 167 -3.05 -16.13 5.35
C PHE A 167 -3.23 -15.75 3.87
N LEU A 168 -2.16 -15.68 3.09
CA LEU A 168 -2.25 -15.42 1.66
C LEU A 168 -3.12 -16.46 0.95
N ASP A 169 -2.93 -17.75 1.25
CA ASP A 169 -3.69 -18.82 0.61
C ASP A 169 -5.19 -18.74 0.99
N THR A 170 -5.50 -18.33 2.22
CA THR A 170 -6.88 -18.04 2.63
C THR A 170 -7.45 -16.86 1.84
N LEU A 171 -6.71 -15.75 1.68
CA LEU A 171 -7.16 -14.59 0.89
C LEU A 171 -7.50 -14.95 -0.55
N LYS A 172 -6.72 -15.82 -1.19
CA LYS A 172 -6.97 -16.30 -2.56
C LYS A 172 -8.31 -17.00 -2.73
N THR A 173 -8.86 -17.58 -1.65
CA THR A 173 -10.18 -18.23 -1.67
C THR A 173 -11.35 -17.27 -1.40
N THR A 174 -11.07 -16.01 -1.08
CA THR A 174 -12.09 -14.99 -0.76
C THR A 174 -12.51 -14.18 -1.97
N ASP A 175 -13.66 -13.54 -1.85
CA ASP A 175 -14.22 -12.59 -2.83
C ASP A 175 -13.94 -11.11 -2.50
N ILE A 176 -13.34 -10.82 -1.34
CA ILE A 176 -13.03 -9.45 -0.90
C ILE A 176 -11.97 -8.79 -1.81
N ASN A 177 -11.91 -7.46 -1.78
CA ASN A 177 -10.83 -6.72 -2.42
C ASN A 177 -9.60 -6.74 -1.50
N TRP A 178 -8.50 -7.38 -1.94
CA TRP A 178 -7.29 -7.50 -1.14
C TRP A 178 -6.02 -7.30 -1.97
N THR A 179 -4.94 -6.90 -1.28
CA THR A 179 -3.56 -6.95 -1.78
C THR A 179 -2.69 -7.53 -0.68
N PHE A 180 -1.83 -8.48 -1.02
CA PHE A 180 -0.87 -9.07 -0.08
C PHE A 180 0.55 -8.65 -0.46
N PHE A 181 1.16 -7.78 0.33
CA PHE A 181 2.45 -7.19 0.05
C PHE A 181 3.56 -7.91 0.80
N SER A 182 4.22 -8.82 0.13
CA SER A 182 5.31 -9.63 0.67
C SER A 182 6.62 -8.84 0.67
N PRO A 183 7.28 -8.67 1.82
CA PRO A 183 8.61 -8.05 1.87
C PRO A 183 9.68 -9.01 1.32
N PRO A 184 10.88 -8.51 0.96
CA PRO A 184 12.06 -9.33 0.73
C PRO A 184 12.56 -9.98 2.03
N PHE A 185 13.63 -10.77 1.98
CA PHE A 185 14.23 -11.41 3.15
C PHE A 185 14.66 -10.41 4.24
N SER A 186 15.27 -9.34 3.82
CA SER A 186 15.75 -8.29 4.72
C SER A 186 14.95 -7.01 4.52
N ILE A 187 14.19 -6.64 5.55
CA ILE A 187 13.53 -5.35 5.66
C ILE A 187 13.92 -4.71 7.00
N ALA A 188 14.53 -3.55 6.95
CA ALA A 188 15.03 -2.85 8.12
C ALA A 188 14.92 -1.33 7.95
N PRO A 189 14.94 -0.55 9.04
CA PRO A 189 15.09 0.90 8.95
C PRO A 189 16.27 1.31 8.10
N GLY A 190 16.09 2.28 7.21
CA GLY A 190 17.13 2.75 6.30
C GLY A 190 16.81 4.10 5.71
N THR A 191 17.26 4.33 4.49
CA THR A 191 17.01 5.56 3.74
C THR A 191 15.94 5.32 2.69
N ARG A 192 15.04 6.28 2.49
CA ARG A 192 14.16 6.34 1.33
C ARG A 192 15.00 6.70 0.11
N THR A 193 14.99 5.83 -0.89
CA THR A 193 15.78 6.00 -2.12
C THR A 193 14.91 6.26 -3.35
N ASP A 194 13.64 5.89 -3.29
CA ASP A 194 12.69 5.91 -4.42
C ASP A 194 13.15 5.04 -5.61
N LYS A 195 14.08 4.11 -5.36
CA LYS A 195 14.70 3.26 -6.38
C LYS A 195 14.61 1.80 -5.97
N PHE A 196 13.57 1.14 -6.40
CA PHE A 196 13.32 -0.27 -6.14
C PHE A 196 12.57 -0.91 -7.32
N ARG A 197 12.55 -2.23 -7.35
CA ARG A 197 11.79 -3.00 -8.33
C ARG A 197 10.53 -3.55 -7.67
N ILE A 198 9.43 -3.56 -8.43
CA ILE A 198 8.18 -4.20 -8.01
C ILE A 198 8.06 -5.52 -8.74
N GLY A 199 7.61 -6.55 -8.03
CA GLY A 199 7.30 -7.87 -8.55
C GLY A 199 6.00 -8.41 -7.96
N THR A 200 5.70 -9.66 -8.22
CA THR A 200 4.44 -10.28 -7.78
C THR A 200 4.69 -11.42 -6.78
N THR A 201 4.92 -12.63 -7.27
CA THR A 201 5.00 -13.86 -6.46
C THR A 201 6.41 -14.39 -6.28
N THR A 202 7.38 -13.84 -7.05
CA THR A 202 8.76 -14.32 -7.05
C THR A 202 9.65 -13.45 -6.19
N LEU A 203 10.49 -14.08 -5.39
CA LEU A 203 11.50 -13.40 -4.59
C LEU A 203 12.44 -12.60 -5.50
N LEU A 204 12.54 -11.31 -5.25
CA LEU A 204 13.47 -10.43 -5.95
C LEU A 204 14.82 -10.42 -5.23
N THR A 205 15.89 -10.51 -6.02
CA THR A 205 17.28 -10.39 -5.55
C THR A 205 18.04 -9.41 -6.41
N ASP A 206 19.05 -8.76 -5.87
CA ASP A 206 20.01 -7.98 -6.64
C ASP A 206 21.05 -8.89 -7.34
N ASP A 207 22.00 -8.28 -8.04
CA ASP A 207 23.06 -8.99 -8.77
C ASP A 207 24.03 -9.80 -7.87
N LYS A 208 23.99 -9.54 -6.55
CA LYS A 208 24.74 -10.29 -5.53
C LYS A 208 23.92 -11.41 -4.89
N GLY A 209 22.66 -11.57 -5.29
CA GLY A 209 21.73 -12.52 -4.71
C GLY A 209 21.10 -12.04 -3.39
N GLU A 210 21.26 -10.76 -3.00
CA GLU A 210 20.66 -10.20 -1.80
C GLU A 210 19.21 -9.78 -2.06
N SER A 211 18.31 -10.17 -1.16
CA SER A 211 16.90 -9.79 -1.18
C SER A 211 16.63 -8.84 -0.02
N ARG A 212 16.59 -7.54 -0.31
CA ARG A 212 16.51 -6.49 0.74
C ARG A 212 15.81 -5.23 0.28
N ILE A 213 15.28 -4.49 1.25
CA ILE A 213 14.73 -3.14 1.08
C ILE A 213 14.80 -2.36 2.39
N SER A 214 14.81 -1.02 2.34
CA SER A 214 14.54 -0.22 3.52
C SER A 214 13.04 -0.24 3.86
N ALA A 215 12.71 -0.12 5.14
CA ALA A 215 11.32 -0.01 5.55
C ALA A 215 10.66 1.28 5.03
N GLU A 216 11.46 2.30 4.73
CA GLU A 216 11.06 3.56 4.15
C GLU A 216 10.63 3.38 2.68
N ASP A 217 11.42 2.69 1.84
CA ASP A 217 11.04 2.39 0.45
C ASP A 217 9.88 1.39 0.37
N TYR A 218 9.81 0.43 1.31
CA TYR A 218 8.66 -0.46 1.42
C TYR A 218 7.37 0.32 1.74
N ALA A 219 7.45 1.29 2.64
CA ALA A 219 6.31 2.16 2.97
C ALA A 219 5.89 3.04 1.79
N ASP A 220 6.86 3.60 1.04
CA ASP A 220 6.61 4.34 -0.20
C ASP A 220 5.85 3.49 -1.22
N ALA A 221 6.33 2.28 -1.50
CA ALA A 221 5.67 1.36 -2.43
C ALA A 221 4.24 0.99 -1.97
N LEU A 222 4.05 0.78 -0.65
CA LEU A 222 2.74 0.46 -0.11
C LEU A 222 1.76 1.64 -0.25
N VAL A 223 2.16 2.84 0.12
CA VAL A 223 1.29 4.02 0.02
C VAL A 223 0.99 4.33 -1.44
N THR A 224 1.95 4.17 -2.35
CA THR A 224 1.72 4.28 -3.80
C THR A 224 0.65 3.28 -4.28
N GLU A 225 0.69 2.03 -3.80
CA GLU A 225 -0.33 1.02 -4.11
C GLU A 225 -1.71 1.36 -3.51
N LEU A 226 -1.78 2.11 -2.40
CA LEU A 226 -3.05 2.62 -1.87
C LEU A 226 -3.65 3.71 -2.75
N GLU A 227 -2.81 4.62 -3.26
CA GLU A 227 -3.20 5.76 -4.10
C GLU A 227 -3.54 5.33 -5.54
N THR A 228 -2.78 4.37 -6.06
CA THR A 228 -2.91 3.87 -7.44
C THR A 228 -2.93 2.34 -7.43
N PRO A 229 -4.08 1.72 -7.14
CA PRO A 229 -4.22 0.28 -7.02
C PRO A 229 -3.87 -0.46 -8.32
N ALA A 230 -2.75 -1.18 -8.34
CA ALA A 230 -2.31 -2.01 -9.45
C ALA A 230 -2.45 -3.52 -9.16
N HIS A 231 -2.49 -3.90 -7.87
CA HIS A 231 -2.48 -5.31 -7.44
C HIS A 231 -3.76 -5.67 -6.68
N VAL A 232 -4.91 -5.62 -7.37
CA VAL A 232 -6.22 -5.98 -6.81
C VAL A 232 -6.40 -7.49 -6.83
N ARG A 233 -6.73 -8.10 -5.68
CA ARG A 233 -6.82 -9.56 -5.45
C ARG A 233 -5.53 -10.27 -5.89
N ALA A 234 -4.41 -9.67 -5.57
CA ALA A 234 -3.11 -10.11 -6.00
C ALA A 234 -2.04 -9.98 -4.89
N GLN A 235 -0.99 -10.76 -5.05
CA GLN A 235 0.24 -10.63 -4.30
C GLN A 235 1.18 -9.68 -5.03
N MET A 236 1.91 -8.87 -4.28
CA MET A 236 3.01 -8.05 -4.77
C MET A 236 4.22 -8.17 -3.85
N THR A 237 5.38 -7.81 -4.36
CA THR A 237 6.64 -7.72 -3.62
C THR A 237 7.48 -6.55 -4.13
N VAL A 238 8.50 -6.18 -3.36
CA VAL A 238 9.42 -5.10 -3.70
C VAL A 238 10.82 -5.41 -3.16
N ALA A 239 11.86 -5.08 -3.91
CA ALA A 239 13.26 -5.15 -3.47
C ALA A 239 14.16 -4.23 -4.31
N TYR A 240 15.37 -3.99 -3.83
CA TYR A 240 16.43 -3.32 -4.60
C TYR A 240 16.92 -4.16 -5.75
#